data_d47efa5b9a954534a6b87832389a0a83
#
_entry.id   d47efa5b9a954534a6b87832389a0a83
#
_cell.length_a   1.000
_cell.length_b   1.000
_cell.length_c   1.000
_cell.angle_alpha   90.00
_cell.angle_beta   90.00
_cell.angle_gamma   90.00
#
_symmetry.space_group_name_H-M   'P 1'
#
loop_
_entity.id
_entity.type
_entity.pdbx_description
1 polymer ?
#
loop_
_entity_poly.entity_id
_entity_poly.type
_entity_poly.pdbx_seq_one_letter_code
_entity_poly.pdbx_strand_id
1 'polypeptide(L)' 'MLVYKVVEVSMVSEDTLEEVLNELTAQGWRFDGMHFAMRESQKRPSMAFVIFTRDEAEQ' A
#
# COMPACT_ATOMS: atom_id res chain seq x y z
N MET A 1 16.08 4.59 -11.99
CA MET A 1 14.77 5.22 -12.20
C MET A 1 13.82 4.82 -11.08
N LEU A 2 13.11 5.78 -10.51
CA LEU A 2 12.17 5.50 -9.43
C LEU A 2 10.86 4.97 -10.00
N VAL A 3 10.42 3.84 -9.48
CA VAL A 3 9.18 3.18 -9.91
C VAL A 3 8.22 3.14 -8.74
N TYR A 4 6.96 3.44 -9.01
CA TYR A 4 5.90 3.39 -8.00
C TYR A 4 5.02 2.16 -8.19
N LYS A 5 4.55 1.62 -7.09
CA LYS A 5 3.56 0.56 -7.08
C LYS A 5 2.46 0.94 -6.11
N VAL A 6 1.21 0.86 -6.56
CA VAL A 6 0.04 1.15 -5.73
C VAL A 6 -0.73 -0.15 -5.52
N VAL A 7 -0.96 -0.49 -4.26
CA VAL A 7 -1.71 -1.69 -3.91
C VAL A 7 -3.04 -1.26 -3.30
N GLU A 8 -4.13 -1.73 -3.89
CA GLU A 8 -5.46 -1.43 -3.40
C GLU A 8 -5.89 -2.51 -2.42
N VAL A 9 -6.30 -2.08 -1.22
CA VAL A 9 -6.76 -2.99 -0.17
C VAL A 9 -8.24 -2.71 0.08
N SER A 10 -9.09 -3.66 -0.25
CA SER A 10 -10.54 -3.49 -0.13
C SER A 10 -11.07 -3.86 1.25
N MET A 11 -10.36 -4.68 1.99
CA MET A 11 -10.72 -5.04 3.35
C MET A 11 -9.65 -4.50 4.28
N VAL A 12 -9.92 -3.33 4.86
CA VAL A 12 -8.92 -2.62 5.66
C VAL A 12 -8.93 -3.12 7.09
N SER A 13 -7.86 -3.77 7.49
CA SER A 13 -7.61 -4.21 8.86
C SER A 13 -6.10 -4.23 9.07
N GLU A 14 -5.68 -4.27 10.33
CA GLU A 14 -4.24 -4.32 10.58
C GLU A 14 -3.61 -5.59 10.00
N ASP A 15 -4.36 -6.71 9.99
CA ASP A 15 -3.85 -7.96 9.41
C ASP A 15 -3.61 -7.83 7.90
N THR A 16 -4.57 -7.26 7.17
CA THR A 16 -4.42 -7.12 5.72
C THR A 16 -3.34 -6.11 5.38
N LEU A 17 -3.22 -5.03 6.15
CA LEU A 17 -2.19 -4.03 5.90
C LEU A 17 -0.80 -4.58 6.20
N GLU A 18 -0.65 -5.31 7.32
CA GLU A 18 0.63 -5.94 7.64
C GLU A 18 1.05 -6.93 6.56
N GLU A 19 0.09 -7.72 6.07
CA GLU A 19 0.36 -8.69 5.03
C GLU A 19 0.91 -8.02 3.77
N VAL A 20 0.26 -6.94 3.33
CA VAL A 20 0.70 -6.20 2.15
C VAL A 20 2.07 -5.58 2.37
N LEU A 21 2.27 -4.94 3.52
CA LEU A 21 3.55 -4.30 3.83
C LEU A 21 4.69 -5.32 3.86
N ASN A 22 4.48 -6.44 4.53
CA ASN A 22 5.51 -7.47 4.65
C ASN A 22 5.80 -8.14 3.30
N GLU A 23 4.77 -8.39 2.51
CA GLU A 23 4.94 -9.02 1.20
C GLU A 23 5.74 -8.11 0.26
N LEU A 24 5.35 -6.84 0.17
CA LEU A 24 5.98 -5.93 -0.78
C LEU A 24 7.41 -5.57 -0.36
N THR A 25 7.64 -5.35 0.93
CA THR A 25 8.99 -5.03 1.40
C THR A 25 9.93 -6.23 1.22
N ALA A 26 9.41 -7.45 1.36
CA ALA A 26 10.20 -8.65 1.09
C ALA A 26 10.63 -8.75 -0.38
N GLN A 27 9.88 -8.12 -1.28
CA GLN A 27 10.20 -8.08 -2.70
C GLN A 27 11.11 -6.91 -3.08
N GLY A 28 11.55 -6.15 -2.10
CA GLY A 28 12.46 -5.02 -2.34
C GLY A 28 11.75 -3.68 -2.50
N TRP A 29 10.46 -3.63 -2.29
CA TRP A 29 9.72 -2.38 -2.32
C TRP A 29 9.87 -1.63 -1.02
N ARG A 30 9.83 -0.31 -1.09
CA ARG A 30 9.91 0.57 0.08
C ARG A 30 8.56 1.24 0.27
N PHE A 31 8.09 1.26 1.50
CA PHE A 31 6.83 1.93 1.81
C PHE A 31 6.99 3.44 1.66
N ASP A 32 6.07 4.04 0.90
CA ASP A 32 6.11 5.48 0.65
C ASP A 32 4.95 6.21 1.31
N GLY A 33 3.78 5.62 1.32
CA GLY A 33 2.63 6.26 1.94
C GLY A 33 1.37 5.42 1.83
N MET A 34 0.33 5.88 2.52
CA MET A 34 -0.94 5.19 2.56
C MET A 34 -2.07 6.22 2.59
N HIS A 35 -3.08 5.99 1.78
CA HIS A 35 -4.27 6.84 1.73
C HIS A 35 -5.51 5.99 1.92
N PHE A 36 -6.47 6.53 2.64
CA PHE A 36 -7.72 5.83 2.93
C PHE A 36 -8.89 6.52 2.25
N ALA A 37 -9.81 5.70 1.74
CA ALA A 37 -11.09 6.19 1.25
C ALA A 37 -12.15 5.81 2.27
N MET A 38 -12.95 6.78 2.68
CA MET A 38 -13.98 6.57 3.69
C MET A 38 -15.34 7.00 3.16
N ARG A 39 -16.37 6.26 3.55
CA ARG A 39 -17.73 6.65 3.26
C ARG A 39 -18.25 7.49 4.42
N GLU A 40 -19.11 8.46 4.12
CA GLU A 40 -19.65 9.41 5.11
C GLU A 40 -20.22 8.76 6.36
N SER A 41 -20.91 7.64 6.19
CA SER A 41 -21.59 6.98 7.30
C SER A 41 -20.74 5.93 8.02
N GLN A 42 -19.51 5.73 7.59
CA GLN A 42 -18.66 4.70 8.17
C GLN A 42 -17.55 5.28 9.02
N LYS A 43 -17.31 4.62 10.15
CA LYS A 43 -16.23 5.01 11.07
C LYS A 43 -14.89 4.41 10.65
N ARG A 44 -14.91 3.39 9.80
CA ARG A 44 -13.70 2.72 9.31
C ARG A 44 -13.51 3.00 7.82
N PRO A 45 -12.26 3.06 7.36
CA PRO A 45 -12.00 3.19 5.93
C PRO A 45 -12.58 2.01 5.16
N SER A 46 -13.18 2.31 4.01
CA SER A 46 -13.70 1.26 3.13
C SER A 46 -12.62 0.68 2.22
N MET A 47 -11.54 1.44 2.02
CA MET A 47 -10.49 1.06 1.11
C MET A 47 -9.20 1.78 1.48
N ALA A 48 -8.07 1.14 1.22
CA ALA A 48 -6.77 1.75 1.40
C ALA A 48 -5.94 1.60 0.14
N PHE A 49 -5.16 2.63 -0.17
CA PHE A 49 -4.19 2.59 -1.26
C PHE A 49 -2.81 2.70 -0.63
N VAL A 50 -2.03 1.65 -0.75
CA VAL A 50 -0.68 1.60 -0.17
C VAL A 50 0.32 1.83 -1.27
N ILE A 51 1.17 2.83 -1.10
CA ILE A 51 2.10 3.26 -2.13
C ILE A 51 3.50 2.82 -1.77
N PHE A 52 4.15 2.18 -2.73
CA PHE A 52 5.51 1.71 -2.59
C PHE A 52 6.38 2.29 -3.70
N THR A 53 7.67 2.41 -3.41
CA THR A 53 8.63 2.86 -4.39
C THR A 53 9.80 1.90 -4.44
N ARG A 54 10.46 1.88 -5.59
CA ARG A 54 11.69 1.12 -5.77
C ARG A 54 12.52 1.81 -6.84
N ASP A 55 13.81 1.88 -6.59
CA ASP A 55 14.73 2.42 -7.58
C ASP A 55 15.26 1.27 -8.41
N GLU A 56 14.92 1.27 -9.68
CA GLU A 56 15.36 0.22 -10.60
C GLU A 56 16.55 0.69 -11.41
N ALA A 57 17.56 -0.16 -11.46
CA ALA A 57 18.75 0.13 -12.23
C ALA A 57 18.41 0.10 -13.73
N GLU A 58 19.00 1.00 -14.47
CA GLU A 58 18.86 0.97 -15.91
C GLU A 58 19.72 -0.16 -16.48
N GLN A 59 19.16 -0.79 -17.46
CA GLN A 59 19.85 -1.89 -18.16
C GLN A 59 20.48 -1.39 -19.46
#